data_abd47482aef8a8e0f88e648b6eb03d41
#
_entry.id   abd47482aef8a8e0f88e648b6eb03d41
#
_cell.length_a   1.000
_cell.length_b   1.000
_cell.length_c   1.000
_cell.angle_alpha   90.00
_cell.angle_beta   90.00
_cell.angle_gamma   90.00
#
_symmetry.space_group_name_H-M   'P 1'
#
loop_
_entity.id
_entity.type
_entity.pdbx_description
1 polymer ?
#
loop_
_entity_poly.entity_id
_entity_poly.type
_entity_poly.pdbx_seq_one_letter_code
_entity_poly.pdbx_strand_id
1 'polypeptide(L)'
;MTELLSDDQMLIQDTARAFSLNEVLPIANNLDPLREDIPMDLRERMAEMGYFGIMIPETYGGSGLGCLEYCLVTEQLSRSWMSVASIIRSPLREGFLSEAQKSRYLPRIASGEFIGAFAMSEPGTGSDVSGLSCRADRDGDRWLITGNKYWCTFADGADFILVMARTRPRDSSTPSHQGISAFLLEKPRGQLPAGVSGSPIPKIGYFGWKTWELAFDCVPVPVDNMIGEEGKGFYLALNGLEVARAHTAARAIGLAMGALEDAIGFAKDRVQFGRSISEFQAIRFKIAHMATEIEAARQLLYSVCRKIDTGRRCDTEAAMVKYHATEMAERVTSEALQIHGGAGYTTHHAVERYWRDSRLTKIFEGTSEIQLRLISDQLLGKSRT
;
A
#
# COMPACT_ATOMS: atom_id res chain seq x y z
N MET A 1 20.67 -16.96 2.53
CA MET A 1 20.40 -15.72 3.34
C MET A 1 19.05 -15.73 4.09
N THR A 2 18.39 -16.87 4.14
CA THR A 2 17.19 -17.13 4.96
C THR A 2 17.49 -17.36 6.45
N GLU A 3 18.76 -17.45 6.85
CA GLU A 3 19.21 -17.70 8.24
C GLU A 3 18.73 -16.68 9.29
N LEU A 4 18.05 -15.61 8.85
CA LEU A 4 17.51 -14.57 9.73
C LEU A 4 15.99 -14.68 9.97
N LEU A 5 15.32 -15.64 9.36
CA LEU A 5 13.90 -15.95 9.57
C LEU A 5 13.75 -17.21 10.41
N SER A 6 12.74 -17.25 11.28
CA SER A 6 12.35 -18.47 11.97
C SER A 6 11.70 -19.48 11.00
N ASP A 7 11.59 -20.75 11.42
CA ASP A 7 10.92 -21.78 10.63
C ASP A 7 9.47 -21.37 10.30
N ASP A 8 8.75 -20.79 11.25
CA ASP A 8 7.37 -20.29 11.04
C ASP A 8 7.34 -19.14 10.03
N GLN A 9 8.29 -18.20 10.09
CA GLN A 9 8.40 -17.09 9.14
C GLN A 9 8.73 -17.60 7.73
N MET A 10 9.59 -18.60 7.60
CA MET A 10 9.86 -19.26 6.32
C MET A 10 8.62 -19.97 5.78
N LEU A 11 7.88 -20.68 6.63
CA LEU A 11 6.63 -21.33 6.23
C LEU A 11 5.57 -20.33 5.74
N ILE A 12 5.41 -19.18 6.44
CA ILE A 12 4.52 -18.09 6.04
C ILE A 12 4.94 -17.55 4.67
N GLN A 13 6.23 -17.28 4.46
CA GLN A 13 6.75 -16.79 3.20
C GLN A 13 6.53 -17.78 2.05
N ASP A 14 6.83 -19.07 2.27
CA ASP A 14 6.69 -20.12 1.25
C ASP A 14 5.21 -20.36 0.90
N THR A 15 4.33 -20.34 1.89
CA THR A 15 2.87 -20.46 1.69
C THR A 15 2.34 -19.27 0.89
N ALA A 16 2.74 -18.05 1.24
CA ALA A 16 2.36 -16.85 0.50
C ALA A 16 2.93 -16.85 -0.93
N ARG A 17 4.15 -17.36 -1.12
CA ARG A 17 4.75 -17.54 -2.44
C ARG A 17 3.97 -18.53 -3.30
N ALA A 18 3.63 -19.69 -2.74
CA ALA A 18 2.84 -20.70 -3.45
C ALA A 18 1.48 -20.15 -3.87
N PHE A 19 0.76 -19.48 -2.95
CA PHE A 19 -0.50 -18.80 -3.26
C PHE A 19 -0.34 -17.74 -4.36
N SER A 20 0.68 -16.91 -4.24
CA SER A 20 0.96 -15.84 -5.21
C SER A 20 1.21 -16.38 -6.61
N LEU A 21 1.98 -17.45 -6.75
CA LEU A 21 2.32 -18.03 -8.03
C LEU A 21 1.19 -18.83 -8.65
N ASN A 22 0.47 -19.60 -7.84
CA ASN A 22 -0.53 -20.54 -8.35
C ASN A 22 -1.91 -19.90 -8.53
N GLU A 23 -2.25 -18.88 -7.67
CA GLU A 23 -3.57 -18.28 -7.68
C GLU A 23 -3.55 -16.84 -8.22
N VAL A 24 -2.60 -16.00 -7.77
CA VAL A 24 -2.59 -14.57 -8.11
C VAL A 24 -2.00 -14.32 -9.50
N LEU A 25 -0.85 -14.92 -9.82
CA LEU A 25 -0.13 -14.63 -11.06
C LEU A 25 -0.93 -14.95 -12.34
N PRO A 26 -1.62 -16.10 -12.45
CA PRO A 26 -2.45 -16.39 -13.62
C PRO A 26 -3.59 -15.38 -13.79
N ILE A 27 -4.25 -14.99 -12.69
CA ILE A 27 -5.33 -14.01 -12.70
C ILE A 27 -4.79 -12.64 -13.13
N ALA A 28 -3.66 -12.21 -12.54
CA ALA A 28 -3.03 -10.95 -12.88
C ALA A 28 -2.63 -10.87 -14.36
N ASN A 29 -2.05 -11.95 -14.93
CA ASN A 29 -1.66 -12.01 -16.33
C ASN A 29 -2.85 -11.91 -17.29
N ASN A 30 -4.03 -12.37 -16.84
CA ASN A 30 -5.25 -12.28 -17.63
C ASN A 30 -5.97 -10.92 -17.48
N LEU A 31 -6.10 -10.41 -16.26
CA LEU A 31 -6.96 -9.25 -15.97
C LEU A 31 -6.25 -7.91 -16.04
N ASP A 32 -4.96 -7.83 -15.71
CA ASP A 32 -4.24 -6.54 -15.72
C ASP A 32 -4.18 -5.90 -17.12
N PRO A 33 -3.88 -6.64 -18.22
CA PRO A 33 -3.93 -6.08 -19.57
C PRO A 33 -5.32 -5.56 -19.97
N LEU A 34 -6.38 -6.10 -19.38
CA LEU A 34 -7.77 -5.69 -19.59
C LEU A 34 -8.18 -4.54 -18.66
N ARG A 35 -7.34 -4.17 -17.69
CA ARG A 35 -7.59 -3.16 -16.64
C ARG A 35 -8.78 -3.54 -15.74
N GLU A 36 -9.02 -4.84 -15.59
CA GLU A 36 -10.12 -5.36 -14.77
C GLU A 36 -9.80 -5.35 -13.29
N ASP A 37 -10.85 -5.37 -12.46
CA ASP A 37 -10.73 -5.35 -11.01
C ASP A 37 -10.37 -6.74 -10.46
N ILE A 38 -9.77 -6.80 -9.26
CA ILE A 38 -9.49 -8.04 -8.52
C ILE A 38 -10.83 -8.75 -8.29
N PRO A 39 -11.01 -10.01 -8.74
CA PRO A 39 -12.26 -10.72 -8.61
C PRO A 39 -12.57 -11.12 -7.17
N MET A 40 -13.85 -11.27 -6.85
CA MET A 40 -14.30 -11.55 -5.48
C MET A 40 -13.81 -12.89 -4.95
N ASP A 41 -13.81 -13.93 -5.79
CA ASP A 41 -13.33 -15.26 -5.43
C ASP A 41 -11.85 -15.26 -5.01
N LEU A 42 -11.01 -14.43 -5.63
CA LEU A 42 -9.62 -14.25 -5.18
C LEU A 42 -9.56 -13.60 -3.80
N ARG A 43 -10.42 -12.60 -3.53
CA ARG A 43 -10.49 -11.95 -2.21
C ARG A 43 -10.95 -12.93 -1.13
N GLU A 44 -11.92 -13.77 -1.43
CA GLU A 44 -12.42 -14.82 -0.53
C GLU A 44 -11.30 -15.81 -0.19
N ARG A 45 -10.54 -16.28 -1.19
CA ARG A 45 -9.38 -17.13 -0.94
C ARG A 45 -8.29 -16.44 -0.12
N MET A 46 -8.05 -15.14 -0.34
CA MET A 46 -7.13 -14.36 0.50
C MET A 46 -7.62 -14.24 1.96
N ALA A 47 -8.93 -14.17 2.16
CA ALA A 47 -9.53 -14.16 3.48
C ALA A 47 -9.37 -15.52 4.18
N GLU A 48 -9.60 -16.64 3.48
CA GLU A 48 -9.35 -18.00 3.97
C GLU A 48 -7.88 -18.20 4.38
N MET A 49 -6.94 -17.57 3.66
CA MET A 49 -5.53 -17.56 4.01
C MET A 49 -5.18 -16.64 5.21
N GLY A 50 -6.15 -15.92 5.77
CA GLY A 50 -5.97 -15.01 6.91
C GLY A 50 -5.24 -13.71 6.59
N TYR A 51 -5.05 -13.35 5.32
CA TYR A 51 -4.19 -12.21 4.92
C TYR A 51 -4.71 -10.85 5.35
N PHE A 52 -6.03 -10.69 5.58
CA PHE A 52 -6.61 -9.44 6.08
C PHE A 52 -6.42 -9.26 7.59
N GLY A 53 -6.19 -10.34 8.33
CA GLY A 53 -6.08 -10.37 9.79
C GLY A 53 -4.67 -10.53 10.35
N ILE A 54 -3.61 -10.49 9.54
CA ILE A 54 -2.23 -10.81 9.98
C ILE A 54 -1.84 -10.06 11.25
N MET A 55 -2.03 -8.74 11.27
CA MET A 55 -1.66 -7.86 12.40
C MET A 55 -2.81 -7.59 13.39
N ILE A 56 -4.00 -8.17 13.18
CA ILE A 56 -5.12 -8.02 14.09
C ILE A 56 -4.97 -9.03 15.22
N PRO A 57 -5.18 -8.63 16.50
CA PRO A 57 -5.06 -9.56 17.62
C PRO A 57 -5.99 -10.77 17.51
N GLU A 58 -5.56 -11.91 18.04
CA GLU A 58 -6.34 -13.16 18.06
C GLU A 58 -7.69 -12.99 18.75
N THR A 59 -7.79 -12.11 19.76
CA THR A 59 -9.05 -11.79 20.47
C THR A 59 -10.11 -11.19 19.56
N TYR A 60 -9.73 -10.69 18.40
CA TYR A 60 -10.62 -10.15 17.36
C TYR A 60 -10.59 -11.01 16.08
N GLY A 61 -10.13 -12.26 16.17
CA GLY A 61 -10.14 -13.21 15.05
C GLY A 61 -9.01 -13.03 14.03
N GLY A 62 -8.00 -12.24 14.35
CA GLY A 62 -6.78 -12.12 13.55
C GLY A 62 -5.72 -13.13 13.94
N SER A 63 -4.52 -13.03 13.36
CA SER A 63 -3.39 -13.91 13.63
C SER A 63 -2.45 -13.36 14.72
N GLY A 64 -2.58 -12.11 15.13
CA GLY A 64 -1.74 -11.48 16.15
C GLY A 64 -0.25 -11.40 15.79
N LEU A 65 0.09 -11.52 14.50
CA LEU A 65 1.46 -11.51 14.00
C LEU A 65 1.99 -10.08 13.84
N GLY A 66 3.31 -9.96 13.62
CA GLY A 66 4.00 -8.69 13.53
C GLY A 66 4.05 -8.08 12.14
N CYS A 67 4.74 -6.94 12.07
CA CYS A 67 5.03 -6.23 10.83
C CYS A 67 5.92 -7.07 9.90
N LEU A 68 6.81 -7.91 10.45
CA LEU A 68 7.69 -8.73 9.63
C LEU A 68 6.87 -9.75 8.83
N GLU A 69 6.00 -10.52 9.46
CA GLU A 69 5.14 -11.51 8.80
C GLU A 69 4.20 -10.85 7.80
N TYR A 70 3.63 -9.69 8.16
CA TYR A 70 2.83 -8.89 7.24
C TYR A 70 3.60 -8.48 5.98
N CYS A 71 4.87 -8.07 6.12
CA CYS A 71 5.71 -7.69 4.99
C CYS A 71 6.19 -8.91 4.18
N LEU A 72 6.42 -10.07 4.82
CA LEU A 72 6.74 -11.32 4.12
C LEU A 72 5.61 -11.72 3.16
N VAL A 73 4.36 -11.70 3.63
CA VAL A 73 3.18 -11.96 2.79
C VAL A 73 3.03 -10.90 1.70
N THR A 74 3.16 -9.63 2.05
CA THR A 74 3.06 -8.50 1.10
C THR A 74 4.06 -8.62 -0.05
N GLU A 75 5.32 -8.96 0.25
CA GLU A 75 6.39 -9.14 -0.73
C GLU A 75 6.01 -10.23 -1.75
N GLN A 76 5.53 -11.37 -1.27
CA GLN A 76 5.16 -12.48 -2.14
C GLN A 76 3.91 -12.18 -3.00
N LEU A 77 2.89 -11.56 -2.44
CA LEU A 77 1.70 -11.16 -3.20
C LEU A 77 2.03 -10.11 -4.28
N SER A 78 2.86 -9.11 -3.92
CA SER A 78 3.26 -8.05 -4.84
C SER A 78 4.11 -8.55 -6.00
N ARG A 79 4.86 -9.63 -5.81
CA ARG A 79 5.60 -10.33 -6.85
C ARG A 79 4.74 -10.71 -8.05
N SER A 80 3.48 -11.02 -7.83
CA SER A 80 2.52 -11.38 -8.89
C SER A 80 1.64 -10.21 -9.30
N TRP A 81 1.08 -9.48 -8.31
CA TRP A 81 0.21 -8.32 -8.57
C TRP A 81 0.21 -7.37 -7.38
N MET A 82 0.77 -6.17 -7.56
CA MET A 82 0.89 -5.18 -6.48
C MET A 82 -0.46 -4.81 -5.86
N SER A 83 -1.53 -4.78 -6.64
CA SER A 83 -2.87 -4.43 -6.17
C SER A 83 -3.39 -5.45 -5.16
N VAL A 84 -3.12 -6.75 -5.36
CA VAL A 84 -3.48 -7.82 -4.41
C VAL A 84 -2.70 -7.66 -3.09
N ALA A 85 -1.42 -7.32 -3.16
CA ALA A 85 -0.64 -7.00 -1.95
C ALA A 85 -1.16 -5.75 -1.22
N SER A 86 -1.79 -4.83 -1.93
CA SER A 86 -2.26 -3.57 -1.35
C SER A 86 -3.60 -3.69 -0.64
N ILE A 87 -4.50 -4.59 -1.09
CA ILE A 87 -5.86 -4.71 -0.55
C ILE A 87 -5.89 -5.24 0.88
N ILE A 88 -4.85 -5.97 1.31
CA ILE A 88 -4.74 -6.50 2.68
C ILE A 88 -4.50 -5.40 3.73
N ARG A 89 -4.24 -4.17 3.30
CA ARG A 89 -4.00 -3.05 4.21
C ARG A 89 -5.29 -2.38 4.65
N SER A 90 -5.69 -2.55 5.91
CA SER A 90 -6.76 -1.76 6.49
C SER A 90 -6.31 -0.32 6.80
N PRO A 91 -7.14 0.71 6.51
CA PRO A 91 -6.89 2.07 6.97
C PRO A 91 -7.18 2.26 8.48
N LEU A 92 -7.93 1.34 9.09
CA LEU A 92 -8.21 1.38 10.53
C LEU A 92 -7.05 0.81 11.34
N ARG A 93 -6.75 1.49 12.45
CA ARG A 93 -5.70 1.11 13.39
C ARG A 93 -6.30 0.87 14.76
N GLU A 94 -6.02 -0.28 15.36
CA GLU A 94 -6.56 -0.69 16.66
C GLU A 94 -6.40 0.38 17.74
N GLY A 95 -5.22 0.98 17.85
CA GLY A 95 -4.88 1.98 18.87
C GLY A 95 -5.69 3.29 18.84
N PHE A 96 -6.54 3.49 17.80
CA PHE A 96 -7.42 4.65 17.68
C PHE A 96 -8.90 4.31 17.78
N LEU A 97 -9.22 3.02 17.91
CA LEU A 97 -10.59 2.54 18.04
C LEU A 97 -11.01 2.48 19.51
N SER A 98 -12.23 2.89 19.82
CA SER A 98 -12.86 2.58 21.09
C SER A 98 -13.10 1.07 21.20
N GLU A 99 -13.30 0.52 22.42
CA GLU A 99 -13.57 -0.91 22.59
C GLU A 99 -14.82 -1.36 21.82
N ALA A 100 -15.86 -0.51 21.76
CA ALA A 100 -17.04 -0.78 20.95
C ALA A 100 -16.72 -0.86 19.44
N GLN A 101 -15.86 0.05 18.94
CA GLN A 101 -15.41 0.05 17.54
C GLN A 101 -14.50 -1.14 17.25
N LYS A 102 -13.59 -1.52 18.17
CA LYS A 102 -12.75 -2.72 18.02
C LYS A 102 -13.61 -3.97 17.88
N SER A 103 -14.53 -4.18 18.80
CA SER A 103 -15.45 -5.33 18.79
C SER A 103 -16.34 -5.38 17.54
N ARG A 104 -16.70 -4.21 16.99
CA ARG A 104 -17.55 -4.09 15.79
C ARG A 104 -16.79 -4.33 14.51
N TYR A 105 -15.60 -3.76 14.36
CA TYR A 105 -14.92 -3.68 13.06
C TYR A 105 -13.78 -4.68 12.90
N LEU A 106 -12.97 -4.94 13.93
CA LEU A 106 -11.77 -5.76 13.78
C LEU A 106 -12.07 -7.21 13.36
N PRO A 107 -13.09 -7.91 13.89
CA PRO A 107 -13.41 -9.26 13.42
C PRO A 107 -13.81 -9.30 11.95
N ARG A 108 -14.59 -8.32 11.50
CA ARG A 108 -15.03 -8.21 10.09
C ARG A 108 -13.88 -7.85 9.15
N ILE A 109 -12.89 -7.09 9.62
CA ILE A 109 -11.68 -6.80 8.85
C ILE A 109 -10.82 -8.06 8.77
N ALA A 110 -10.62 -8.76 9.89
CA ALA A 110 -9.81 -9.98 9.94
C ALA A 110 -10.35 -11.08 9.00
N SER A 111 -11.68 -11.21 8.91
CA SER A 111 -12.35 -12.15 8.01
C SER A 111 -12.41 -11.69 6.55
N GLY A 112 -11.94 -10.47 6.21
CA GLY A 112 -12.06 -9.92 4.85
C GLY A 112 -13.46 -9.46 4.45
N GLU A 113 -14.44 -9.50 5.37
CA GLU A 113 -15.81 -9.01 5.12
C GLU A 113 -15.90 -7.50 5.05
N PHE A 114 -14.98 -6.78 5.69
CA PHE A 114 -15.04 -5.33 5.84
C PHE A 114 -13.74 -4.67 5.37
N ILE A 115 -13.66 -4.38 4.09
CA ILE A 115 -12.48 -3.80 3.43
C ILE A 115 -12.66 -2.29 3.29
N GLY A 116 -11.63 -1.52 3.64
CA GLY A 116 -11.68 -0.07 3.68
C GLY A 116 -10.93 0.63 2.55
N ALA A 117 -11.48 1.78 2.13
CA ALA A 117 -10.76 2.78 1.35
C ALA A 117 -10.33 3.95 2.23
N PHE A 118 -9.33 4.73 1.80
CA PHE A 118 -8.82 5.87 2.53
C PHE A 118 -8.87 7.16 1.70
N ALA A 119 -9.64 8.14 2.17
CA ALA A 119 -9.87 9.41 1.51
C ALA A 119 -9.19 10.54 2.31
N MET A 120 -7.92 10.81 2.05
CA MET A 120 -7.14 11.86 2.72
C MET A 120 -6.80 13.00 1.78
N SER A 121 -6.12 12.73 0.68
CA SER A 121 -5.65 13.72 -0.28
C SER A 121 -6.80 14.47 -0.96
N GLU A 122 -6.53 15.70 -1.38
CA GLU A 122 -7.45 16.54 -2.14
C GLU A 122 -6.79 17.02 -3.44
N PRO A 123 -7.53 17.58 -4.41
CA PRO A 123 -6.93 18.05 -5.65
C PRO A 123 -5.76 19.03 -5.46
N GLY A 124 -5.81 19.85 -4.41
CA GLY A 124 -4.76 20.84 -4.05
C GLY A 124 -3.78 20.36 -2.98
N THR A 125 -3.99 19.20 -2.36
CA THR A 125 -3.18 18.74 -1.21
C THR A 125 -2.83 17.26 -1.30
N GLY A 126 -1.57 16.97 -1.59
CA GLY A 126 -1.00 15.61 -1.58
C GLY A 126 0.08 15.47 -0.50
N SER A 127 1.26 16.03 -0.74
CA SER A 127 2.37 16.00 0.23
C SER A 127 2.13 16.91 1.44
N ASP A 128 1.44 18.04 1.27
CA ASP A 128 1.00 18.91 2.37
C ASP A 128 -0.44 18.56 2.80
N VAL A 129 -0.61 17.38 3.40
CA VAL A 129 -1.92 16.94 3.91
C VAL A 129 -2.47 17.82 5.04
N SER A 130 -1.64 18.63 5.69
CA SER A 130 -2.10 19.59 6.69
C SER A 130 -2.95 20.71 6.09
N GLY A 131 -2.84 20.89 4.78
CA GLY A 131 -3.58 21.87 3.98
C GLY A 131 -5.01 21.48 3.61
N LEU A 132 -5.49 20.27 3.93
CA LEU A 132 -6.81 19.80 3.51
C LEU A 132 -7.95 20.76 3.92
N SER A 133 -8.96 20.88 3.05
CA SER A 133 -10.07 21.81 3.15
C SER A 133 -11.44 21.13 3.32
N CYS A 134 -11.57 19.84 3.01
CA CYS A 134 -12.79 19.07 3.25
C CYS A 134 -13.19 19.21 4.72
N ARG A 135 -14.44 19.61 4.99
CA ARG A 135 -14.93 19.91 6.33
C ARG A 135 -15.95 18.91 6.80
N ALA A 136 -16.10 18.80 8.11
CA ALA A 136 -17.16 18.08 8.79
C ALA A 136 -17.79 19.04 9.79
N ASP A 137 -19.05 19.40 9.56
CA ASP A 137 -19.84 20.29 10.41
C ASP A 137 -20.74 19.47 11.31
N ARG A 138 -20.81 19.80 12.62
CA ARG A 138 -21.66 19.09 13.58
C ARG A 138 -23.13 19.44 13.38
N ASP A 139 -23.97 18.42 13.28
CA ASP A 139 -25.44 18.57 13.19
C ASP A 139 -26.12 17.53 14.11
N GLY A 140 -26.35 17.92 15.35
CA GLY A 140 -26.94 17.04 16.36
C GLY A 140 -26.10 15.81 16.67
N ASP A 141 -26.61 14.64 16.33
CA ASP A 141 -26.00 13.32 16.54
C ASP A 141 -25.15 12.81 15.36
N ARG A 142 -24.92 13.67 14.38
CA ARG A 142 -24.14 13.35 13.17
C ARG A 142 -23.18 14.47 12.78
N TRP A 143 -22.24 14.13 11.92
CA TRP A 143 -21.37 15.03 11.19
C TRP A 143 -21.81 15.10 9.74
N LEU A 144 -21.73 16.27 9.13
CA LEU A 144 -22.01 16.50 7.71
C LEU A 144 -20.70 16.76 7.00
N ILE A 145 -20.26 15.83 6.16
CA ILE A 145 -18.99 15.94 5.43
C ILE A 145 -19.24 16.64 4.11
N THR A 146 -18.47 17.71 3.83
CA THR A 146 -18.56 18.48 2.58
C THR A 146 -17.16 18.80 2.06
N GLY A 147 -16.92 18.56 0.76
CA GLY A 147 -15.64 18.86 0.11
C GLY A 147 -15.24 17.81 -0.90
N ASN A 148 -14.00 17.87 -1.36
CA ASN A 148 -13.49 16.98 -2.40
C ASN A 148 -12.34 16.12 -1.86
N LYS A 149 -12.24 14.89 -2.37
CA LYS A 149 -11.11 14.00 -2.14
C LYS A 149 -10.56 13.49 -3.46
N TYR A 150 -9.25 13.22 -3.49
CA TYR A 150 -8.56 12.80 -4.69
C TYR A 150 -7.67 11.59 -4.37
N TRP A 151 -7.46 10.72 -5.34
CA TRP A 151 -6.66 9.50 -5.19
C TRP A 151 -7.24 8.50 -4.17
N CYS A 152 -8.58 8.45 -4.01
CA CYS A 152 -9.21 7.45 -3.16
C CYS A 152 -9.27 6.10 -3.89
N THR A 153 -8.28 5.26 -3.63
CA THR A 153 -8.20 3.93 -4.24
C THR A 153 -9.26 3.02 -3.64
N PHE A 154 -9.96 2.26 -4.51
CA PHE A 154 -10.95 1.26 -4.12
C PHE A 154 -12.24 1.83 -3.50
N ALA A 155 -12.59 3.09 -3.77
CA ALA A 155 -13.74 3.74 -3.14
C ALA A 155 -15.08 3.04 -3.43
N ASP A 156 -15.29 2.52 -4.63
CA ASP A 156 -16.49 1.78 -5.02
C ASP A 156 -16.52 0.36 -4.43
N GLY A 157 -15.42 -0.36 -4.50
CA GLY A 157 -15.32 -1.75 -4.08
C GLY A 157 -15.18 -1.98 -2.57
N ALA A 158 -14.91 -0.93 -1.80
CA ALA A 158 -14.78 -0.99 -0.34
C ALA A 158 -16.14 -1.05 0.37
N ASP A 159 -16.14 -1.51 1.62
CA ASP A 159 -17.31 -1.54 2.51
C ASP A 159 -17.41 -0.27 3.37
N PHE A 160 -16.30 0.45 3.51
CA PHE A 160 -16.25 1.75 4.15
C PHE A 160 -15.18 2.64 3.54
N ILE A 161 -15.32 3.94 3.74
CA ILE A 161 -14.30 4.93 3.43
C ILE A 161 -13.91 5.63 4.73
N LEU A 162 -12.62 5.59 5.09
CA LEU A 162 -12.09 6.41 6.16
C LEU A 162 -11.78 7.80 5.58
N VAL A 163 -12.57 8.81 5.96
CA VAL A 163 -12.48 10.16 5.43
C VAL A 163 -11.81 11.09 6.43
N MET A 164 -10.77 11.79 5.99
CA MET A 164 -10.13 12.85 6.77
C MET A 164 -10.80 14.18 6.44
N ALA A 165 -11.39 14.83 7.45
CA ALA A 165 -12.07 16.11 7.27
C ALA A 165 -11.81 17.05 8.45
N ARG A 166 -11.98 18.35 8.22
CA ARG A 166 -11.74 19.39 9.19
C ARG A 166 -12.98 19.65 10.04
N THR A 167 -12.86 19.51 11.35
CA THR A 167 -13.90 19.87 12.32
C THR A 167 -13.71 21.29 12.90
N ARG A 168 -12.53 21.90 12.66
CA ARG A 168 -12.25 23.29 13.02
C ARG A 168 -11.67 24.05 11.84
N PRO A 169 -12.10 25.27 11.59
CA PRO A 169 -11.49 26.15 10.58
C PRO A 169 -9.98 26.33 10.81
N ARG A 170 -9.25 26.58 9.76
CA ARG A 170 -7.85 27.02 9.87
C ARG A 170 -7.84 28.46 10.41
N ASP A 171 -7.02 28.69 11.42
CA ASP A 171 -6.68 30.02 11.87
C ASP A 171 -5.16 30.16 12.00
N SER A 172 -4.67 31.40 12.05
CA SER A 172 -3.24 31.69 12.14
C SER A 172 -2.64 31.42 13.52
N SER A 173 -3.47 31.16 14.54
CA SER A 173 -3.06 30.94 15.92
C SER A 173 -2.78 29.47 16.24
N THR A 174 -3.25 28.55 15.38
CA THR A 174 -3.12 27.10 15.58
C THR A 174 -2.37 26.41 14.44
N PRO A 175 -1.56 25.39 14.73
CA PRO A 175 -0.89 24.61 13.70
C PRO A 175 -1.89 24.03 12.69
N SER A 176 -1.57 24.12 11.39
CA SER A 176 -2.48 23.73 10.30
C SER A 176 -2.98 22.28 10.34
N HIS A 177 -2.25 21.38 10.97
CA HIS A 177 -2.63 19.98 11.15
C HIS A 177 -3.64 19.74 12.27
N GLN A 178 -3.84 20.71 13.17
CA GLN A 178 -4.88 20.62 14.21
C GLN A 178 -6.27 20.87 13.60
N GLY A 179 -7.29 20.26 14.22
CA GLY A 179 -8.66 20.37 13.76
C GLY A 179 -9.02 19.44 12.60
N ILE A 180 -8.15 18.50 12.22
CA ILE A 180 -8.45 17.41 11.30
C ILE A 180 -8.92 16.22 12.11
N SER A 181 -10.06 15.61 11.73
CA SER A 181 -10.65 14.42 12.34
C SER A 181 -10.81 13.31 11.31
N ALA A 182 -10.99 12.08 11.75
CA ALA A 182 -11.18 10.91 10.91
C ALA A 182 -12.58 10.35 11.09
N PHE A 183 -13.26 10.06 9.97
CA PHE A 183 -14.65 9.60 9.95
C PHE A 183 -14.77 8.30 9.15
N LEU A 184 -15.40 7.29 9.74
CA LEU A 184 -15.69 6.04 9.08
C LEU A 184 -17.08 6.12 8.44
N LEU A 185 -17.10 6.19 7.10
CA LEU A 185 -18.31 6.21 6.31
C LEU A 185 -18.59 4.81 5.78
N GLU A 186 -19.49 4.08 6.44
CA GLU A 186 -19.94 2.75 5.99
C GLU A 186 -20.78 2.88 4.73
N LYS A 187 -20.69 1.92 3.82
CA LYS A 187 -21.43 1.93 2.56
C LYS A 187 -21.62 0.51 2.01
N PRO A 188 -22.61 0.29 1.14
CA PRO A 188 -22.70 -0.93 0.37
C PRO A 188 -21.48 -1.07 -0.57
N ARG A 189 -20.99 -2.31 -0.72
CA ARG A 189 -19.93 -2.66 -1.67
C ARG A 189 -20.43 -2.47 -3.11
N GLY A 190 -19.55 -2.02 -3.99
CA GLY A 190 -19.83 -1.85 -5.43
C GLY A 190 -20.50 -0.53 -5.80
N GLN A 191 -20.77 0.38 -4.86
CA GLN A 191 -21.39 1.68 -5.13
C GLN A 191 -20.84 2.77 -4.20
N LEU A 192 -20.95 4.03 -4.62
CA LEU A 192 -20.64 5.16 -3.74
C LEU A 192 -21.82 5.43 -2.78
N PRO A 193 -21.56 5.97 -1.57
CA PRO A 193 -22.62 6.30 -0.63
C PRO A 193 -23.49 7.45 -1.14
N ALA A 194 -24.72 7.54 -0.59
CA ALA A 194 -25.61 8.68 -0.89
C ALA A 194 -24.94 10.02 -0.50
N GLY A 195 -25.04 11.03 -1.38
CA GLY A 195 -24.37 12.32 -1.23
C GLY A 195 -22.91 12.34 -1.63
N VAL A 196 -22.35 11.19 -2.03
CA VAL A 196 -21.01 11.13 -2.63
C VAL A 196 -21.13 10.88 -4.12
N SER A 197 -20.53 11.75 -4.91
CA SER A 197 -20.35 11.59 -6.36
C SER A 197 -18.87 11.49 -6.70
N GLY A 198 -18.53 10.95 -7.86
CA GLY A 198 -17.14 10.87 -8.29
C GLY A 198 -16.96 10.11 -9.58
N SER A 199 -15.73 10.12 -10.08
CA SER A 199 -15.32 9.38 -11.27
C SER A 199 -13.97 8.69 -11.08
N PRO A 200 -13.76 7.55 -11.76
CA PRO A 200 -12.47 6.89 -11.79
C PRO A 200 -11.43 7.76 -12.49
N ILE A 201 -10.25 7.89 -11.89
CA ILE A 201 -9.12 8.59 -12.49
C ILE A 201 -8.41 7.65 -13.46
N PRO A 202 -8.23 8.02 -14.75
CA PRO A 202 -7.44 7.23 -15.68
C PRO A 202 -5.98 7.13 -15.22
N LYS A 203 -5.48 5.89 -15.05
CA LYS A 203 -4.12 5.58 -14.59
C LYS A 203 -3.34 4.84 -15.65
N ILE A 204 -2.02 4.91 -15.58
CA ILE A 204 -1.11 4.19 -16.47
C ILE A 204 -0.73 2.79 -15.94
N GLY A 205 -1.07 2.48 -14.68
CA GLY A 205 -0.78 1.22 -13.99
C GLY A 205 -1.58 1.08 -12.71
N TYR A 206 -1.21 0.09 -11.87
CA TYR A 206 -1.89 -0.22 -10.61
C TYR A 206 -3.36 -0.57 -10.87
N PHE A 207 -3.57 -1.43 -11.87
CA PHE A 207 -4.88 -1.99 -12.18
C PHE A 207 -5.27 -3.06 -11.15
N GLY A 208 -6.45 -3.64 -11.27
CA GLY A 208 -7.03 -4.51 -10.24
C GLY A 208 -8.02 -3.80 -9.33
N TRP A 209 -8.10 -2.47 -9.44
CA TRP A 209 -9.08 -1.58 -8.83
C TRP A 209 -9.03 -0.18 -9.41
N LYS A 210 -10.11 0.58 -9.17
CA LYS A 210 -10.20 1.98 -9.56
C LYS A 210 -9.66 2.88 -8.46
N THR A 211 -9.11 4.02 -8.86
CA THR A 211 -8.76 5.13 -7.97
C THR A 211 -9.65 6.30 -8.33
N TRP A 212 -10.29 6.90 -7.35
CA TRP A 212 -11.39 7.84 -7.54
C TRP A 212 -11.03 9.27 -7.15
N GLU A 213 -11.58 10.23 -7.88
CA GLU A 213 -11.91 11.55 -7.36
C GLU A 213 -13.32 11.48 -6.77
N LEU A 214 -13.53 12.11 -5.61
CA LEU A 214 -14.79 12.09 -4.88
C LEU A 214 -15.20 13.48 -4.47
N ALA A 215 -16.50 13.78 -4.58
CA ALA A 215 -17.13 14.98 -4.04
C ALA A 215 -18.19 14.58 -3.00
N PHE A 216 -18.11 15.18 -1.83
CA PHE A 216 -19.01 14.98 -0.71
C PHE A 216 -19.93 16.20 -0.58
N ASP A 217 -21.24 15.99 -0.60
CA ASP A 217 -22.24 17.03 -0.44
C ASP A 217 -23.09 16.76 0.81
N CYS A 218 -22.71 17.37 1.93
CA CYS A 218 -23.36 17.25 3.22
C CYS A 218 -23.62 15.78 3.64
N VAL A 219 -22.64 14.90 3.42
CA VAL A 219 -22.75 13.45 3.68
C VAL A 219 -22.85 13.18 5.18
N PRO A 220 -23.95 12.60 5.67
CA PRO A 220 -24.12 12.36 7.09
C PRO A 220 -23.29 11.16 7.58
N VAL A 221 -22.56 11.36 8.66
CA VAL A 221 -21.81 10.32 9.38
C VAL A 221 -22.18 10.37 10.85
N PRO A 222 -22.63 9.26 11.46
CA PRO A 222 -22.94 9.21 12.89
C PRO A 222 -21.75 9.62 13.75
N VAL A 223 -21.98 10.25 14.89
CA VAL A 223 -20.93 10.70 15.79
C VAL A 223 -20.05 9.54 16.28
N ASP A 224 -20.65 8.38 16.49
CA ASP A 224 -19.97 7.17 16.95
C ASP A 224 -19.05 6.56 15.87
N ASN A 225 -19.13 7.03 14.64
CA ASN A 225 -18.27 6.64 13.55
C ASN A 225 -17.07 7.60 13.37
N MET A 226 -16.88 8.56 14.25
CA MET A 226 -15.62 9.30 14.34
C MET A 226 -14.57 8.38 14.97
N ILE A 227 -13.41 8.30 14.34
CA ILE A 227 -12.29 7.46 14.79
C ILE A 227 -11.30 8.31 15.59
N GLY A 228 -11.02 7.89 16.82
CA GLY A 228 -10.17 8.63 17.75
C GLY A 228 -10.85 9.89 18.30
N GLU A 229 -10.03 10.90 18.62
CA GLU A 229 -10.48 12.16 19.19
C GLU A 229 -10.69 13.24 18.12
N GLU A 230 -11.68 14.15 18.35
CA GLU A 230 -11.89 15.30 17.49
C GLU A 230 -10.62 16.18 17.39
N GLY A 231 -10.26 16.55 16.16
CA GLY A 231 -9.08 17.38 15.86
C GLY A 231 -7.74 16.64 15.93
N LYS A 232 -7.74 15.32 16.23
CA LYS A 232 -6.55 14.48 16.33
C LYS A 232 -6.35 13.52 15.16
N GLY A 233 -7.18 13.58 14.12
CA GLY A 233 -7.11 12.69 12.97
C GLY A 233 -5.80 12.75 12.21
N PHE A 234 -5.13 13.91 12.17
CA PHE A 234 -3.80 14.01 11.56
C PHE A 234 -2.78 13.08 12.26
N TYR A 235 -2.84 12.98 13.57
CA TYR A 235 -1.97 12.08 14.33
C TYR A 235 -2.32 10.61 14.09
N LEU A 236 -3.61 10.30 13.88
CA LEU A 236 -4.05 8.97 13.45
C LEU A 236 -3.43 8.60 12.11
N ALA A 237 -3.45 9.51 11.13
CA ALA A 237 -2.86 9.29 9.83
C ALA A 237 -1.32 9.11 9.91
N LEU A 238 -0.65 9.86 10.82
CA LEU A 238 0.81 9.76 11.02
C LEU A 238 1.22 8.51 11.81
N ASN A 239 0.42 8.12 12.79
CA ASN A 239 0.70 6.91 13.58
C ASN A 239 0.52 5.67 12.69
N GLY A 240 1.52 4.83 12.66
CA GLY A 240 1.56 3.67 11.75
C GLY A 240 2.04 3.99 10.33
N LEU A 241 2.54 5.21 10.06
CA LEU A 241 3.29 5.48 8.84
C LEU A 241 4.53 4.60 8.73
N GLU A 242 5.11 4.16 9.85
CA GLU A 242 6.24 3.23 9.86
C GLU A 242 5.84 1.90 9.21
N VAL A 243 4.72 1.31 9.63
CA VAL A 243 4.15 0.09 9.02
C VAL A 243 3.75 0.35 7.55
N ALA A 244 3.15 1.50 7.24
CA ALA A 244 2.77 1.84 5.88
C ALA A 244 3.96 1.96 4.94
N ARG A 245 5.06 2.57 5.41
CA ARG A 245 6.32 2.67 4.65
C ARG A 245 6.99 1.31 4.47
N ALA A 246 7.01 0.48 5.52
CA ALA A 246 7.50 -0.90 5.44
C ALA A 246 6.68 -1.72 4.43
N HIS A 247 5.34 -1.62 4.47
CA HIS A 247 4.45 -2.25 3.51
C HIS A 247 4.69 -1.76 2.07
N THR A 248 4.95 -0.47 1.87
CA THR A 248 5.29 0.07 0.55
C THR A 248 6.64 -0.46 0.06
N ALA A 249 7.63 -0.56 0.94
CA ALA A 249 8.92 -1.16 0.63
C ALA A 249 8.79 -2.65 0.26
N ALA A 250 7.98 -3.42 1.00
CA ALA A 250 7.69 -4.82 0.70
C ALA A 250 7.04 -5.00 -0.68
N ARG A 251 6.06 -4.13 -1.03
CA ARG A 251 5.46 -4.13 -2.38
C ARG A 251 6.48 -3.85 -3.47
N ALA A 252 7.36 -2.87 -3.26
CA ALA A 252 8.41 -2.53 -4.21
C ALA A 252 9.42 -3.67 -4.40
N ILE A 253 9.83 -4.33 -3.31
CA ILE A 253 10.72 -5.50 -3.34
C ILE A 253 10.05 -6.65 -4.09
N GLY A 254 8.77 -6.92 -3.81
CA GLY A 254 8.02 -7.98 -4.51
C GLY A 254 7.96 -7.75 -6.03
N LEU A 255 7.65 -6.53 -6.48
CA LEU A 255 7.69 -6.17 -7.91
C LEU A 255 9.07 -6.42 -8.53
N ALA A 256 10.13 -6.00 -7.84
CA ALA A 256 11.50 -6.19 -8.31
C ALA A 256 11.88 -7.68 -8.40
N MET A 257 11.41 -8.50 -7.42
CA MET A 257 11.60 -9.96 -7.45
C MET A 257 10.93 -10.61 -8.65
N GLY A 258 9.63 -10.30 -8.89
CA GLY A 258 8.92 -10.82 -10.06
C GLY A 258 9.62 -10.47 -11.36
N ALA A 259 10.04 -9.20 -11.49
CA ALA A 259 10.77 -8.72 -12.65
C ALA A 259 12.11 -9.43 -12.86
N LEU A 260 12.87 -9.65 -11.78
CA LEU A 260 14.16 -10.38 -11.84
C LEU A 260 13.97 -11.83 -12.26
N GLU A 261 12.98 -12.52 -11.68
CA GLU A 261 12.72 -13.93 -11.99
C GLU A 261 12.28 -14.12 -13.45
N ASP A 262 11.39 -13.27 -13.95
CA ASP A 262 10.98 -13.27 -15.35
C ASP A 262 12.17 -12.96 -16.28
N ALA A 263 13.03 -11.99 -15.92
CA ALA A 263 14.22 -11.66 -16.69
C ALA A 263 15.23 -12.81 -16.74
N ILE A 264 15.38 -13.56 -15.64
CA ILE A 264 16.26 -14.75 -15.61
C ILE A 264 15.70 -15.85 -16.51
N GLY A 265 14.39 -16.14 -16.44
CA GLY A 265 13.72 -17.11 -17.30
C GLY A 265 13.89 -16.75 -18.79
N PHE A 266 13.49 -15.53 -19.14
CA PHE A 266 13.62 -15.02 -20.50
C PHE A 266 15.06 -15.05 -21.01
N ALA A 267 16.02 -14.66 -20.18
CA ALA A 267 17.43 -14.65 -20.59
C ALA A 267 17.99 -16.05 -20.88
N LYS A 268 17.52 -17.07 -20.17
CA LYS A 268 17.90 -18.47 -20.40
C LYS A 268 17.31 -19.04 -21.71
N ASP A 269 16.07 -18.66 -22.01
CA ASP A 269 15.32 -19.24 -23.14
C ASP A 269 15.61 -18.50 -24.46
N ARG A 270 15.89 -17.20 -24.39
CA ARG A 270 16.11 -16.37 -25.59
C ARG A 270 17.47 -16.61 -26.20
N VAL A 271 17.50 -17.04 -27.46
CA VAL A 271 18.72 -17.27 -28.24
C VAL A 271 18.96 -16.10 -29.21
N GLN A 272 20.14 -15.52 -29.18
CA GLN A 272 20.63 -14.55 -30.15
C GLN A 272 22.14 -14.79 -30.41
N PHE A 273 22.60 -14.54 -31.63
CA PHE A 273 23.97 -14.79 -32.04
C PHE A 273 24.44 -16.24 -31.77
N GLY A 274 23.49 -17.20 -31.92
CA GLY A 274 23.76 -18.63 -31.79
C GLY A 274 23.84 -19.19 -30.36
N ARG A 275 23.55 -18.38 -29.32
CA ARG A 275 23.57 -18.82 -27.92
C ARG A 275 22.54 -18.09 -27.08
N SER A 276 22.24 -18.64 -25.89
CA SER A 276 21.37 -17.98 -24.92
C SER A 276 21.90 -16.58 -24.55
N ILE A 277 20.98 -15.59 -24.42
CA ILE A 277 21.41 -14.24 -24.01
C ILE A 277 21.94 -14.22 -22.59
N SER A 278 21.62 -15.20 -21.75
CA SER A 278 22.18 -15.38 -20.40
C SER A 278 23.71 -15.67 -20.41
N GLU A 279 24.28 -16.00 -21.55
CA GLU A 279 25.73 -16.22 -21.67
C GLU A 279 26.52 -14.93 -21.92
N PHE A 280 25.86 -13.83 -22.31
CA PHE A 280 26.52 -12.55 -22.51
C PHE A 280 26.81 -11.86 -21.18
N GLN A 281 28.07 -11.44 -20.98
CA GLN A 281 28.52 -10.84 -19.73
C GLN A 281 27.69 -9.63 -19.32
N ALA A 282 27.26 -8.79 -20.25
CA ALA A 282 26.43 -7.62 -19.97
C ALA A 282 25.09 -8.00 -19.33
N ILE A 283 24.43 -9.06 -19.82
CA ILE A 283 23.18 -9.56 -19.26
C ILE A 283 23.42 -10.18 -17.88
N ARG A 284 24.47 -10.97 -17.72
CA ARG A 284 24.85 -11.58 -16.43
C ARG A 284 25.09 -10.54 -15.36
N PHE A 285 25.77 -9.45 -15.68
CA PHE A 285 26.05 -8.37 -14.73
C PHE A 285 24.78 -7.62 -14.34
N LYS A 286 23.88 -7.34 -15.30
CA LYS A 286 22.56 -6.76 -14.96
C LYS A 286 21.82 -7.62 -13.95
N ILE A 287 21.68 -8.92 -14.19
CA ILE A 287 21.02 -9.87 -13.29
C ILE A 287 21.68 -9.89 -11.91
N ALA A 288 23.01 -9.90 -11.84
CA ALA A 288 23.74 -9.87 -10.58
C ALA A 288 23.52 -8.58 -9.78
N HIS A 289 23.52 -7.42 -10.45
CA HIS A 289 23.21 -6.12 -9.83
C HIS A 289 21.79 -6.10 -9.31
N MET A 290 20.80 -6.51 -10.11
CA MET A 290 19.39 -6.57 -9.72
C MET A 290 19.20 -7.42 -8.45
N ALA A 291 19.79 -8.62 -8.43
CA ALA A 291 19.70 -9.53 -7.29
C ALA A 291 20.33 -8.93 -6.02
N THR A 292 21.48 -8.26 -6.16
CA THR A 292 22.19 -7.62 -5.04
C THR A 292 21.39 -6.46 -4.46
N GLU A 293 20.83 -5.59 -5.30
CA GLU A 293 20.03 -4.45 -4.85
C GLU A 293 18.73 -4.88 -4.16
N ILE A 294 18.04 -5.92 -4.68
CA ILE A 294 16.84 -6.50 -4.05
C ILE A 294 17.18 -7.02 -2.67
N GLU A 295 18.25 -7.78 -2.55
CA GLU A 295 18.62 -8.37 -1.26
C GLU A 295 19.03 -7.31 -0.22
N ALA A 296 19.75 -6.28 -0.63
CA ALA A 296 20.08 -5.15 0.24
C ALA A 296 18.82 -4.43 0.75
N ALA A 297 17.85 -4.17 -0.12
CA ALA A 297 16.57 -3.56 0.25
C ALA A 297 15.77 -4.45 1.20
N ARG A 298 15.75 -5.76 0.96
CA ARG A 298 15.07 -6.76 1.79
C ARG A 298 15.63 -6.81 3.19
N GLN A 299 16.94 -6.85 3.36
CA GLN A 299 17.57 -6.89 4.68
C GLN A 299 17.30 -5.61 5.47
N LEU A 300 17.30 -4.45 4.80
CA LEU A 300 16.90 -3.19 5.42
C LEU A 300 15.43 -3.23 5.87
N LEU A 301 14.52 -3.76 5.03
CA LEU A 301 13.10 -3.94 5.37
C LEU A 301 12.93 -4.81 6.60
N TYR A 302 13.56 -5.99 6.65
CA TYR A 302 13.43 -6.92 7.77
C TYR A 302 13.97 -6.31 9.08
N SER A 303 15.06 -5.55 8.99
CA SER A 303 15.57 -4.81 10.14
C SER A 303 14.58 -3.77 10.67
N VAL A 304 13.90 -3.03 9.78
CA VAL A 304 12.88 -2.04 10.15
C VAL A 304 11.65 -2.72 10.73
N CYS A 305 11.16 -3.81 10.13
CA CYS A 305 10.01 -4.57 10.64
C CYS A 305 10.26 -5.05 12.07
N ARG A 306 11.43 -5.64 12.37
CA ARG A 306 11.78 -6.07 13.72
C ARG A 306 11.81 -4.92 14.73
N LYS A 307 12.23 -3.71 14.33
CA LYS A 307 12.15 -2.53 15.19
C LYS A 307 10.70 -2.15 15.50
N ILE A 308 9.84 -2.16 14.48
CA ILE A 308 8.40 -1.89 14.64
C ILE A 308 7.80 -2.90 15.62
N ASP A 309 8.07 -4.18 15.45
CA ASP A 309 7.53 -5.27 16.28
C ASP A 309 7.98 -5.20 17.75
N THR A 310 9.12 -4.57 18.01
CA THR A 310 9.56 -4.29 19.39
C THR A 310 8.98 -3.01 19.98
N GLY A 311 8.09 -2.32 19.27
CA GLY A 311 7.50 -1.05 19.70
C GLY A 311 8.50 0.13 19.71
N ARG A 312 9.67 -0.03 19.10
CA ARG A 312 10.67 1.03 19.00
C ARG A 312 10.33 1.99 17.87
N ARG A 313 10.35 3.27 18.17
CA ARG A 313 10.16 4.30 17.14
C ARG A 313 11.29 4.25 16.10
N CYS A 314 10.92 4.21 14.83
CA CYS A 314 11.85 4.07 13.71
C CYS A 314 11.42 4.87 12.45
N ASP A 315 10.84 6.05 12.64
CA ASP A 315 10.35 6.93 11.56
C ASP A 315 11.40 7.16 10.46
N THR A 316 12.66 7.37 10.87
CA THR A 316 13.77 7.63 9.96
C THR A 316 14.13 6.39 9.15
N GLU A 317 14.27 5.24 9.82
CA GLU A 317 14.61 4.00 9.15
C GLU A 317 13.46 3.51 8.25
N ALA A 318 12.21 3.73 8.66
CA ALA A 318 11.04 3.47 7.83
C ALA A 318 11.00 4.38 6.59
N ALA A 319 11.43 5.64 6.71
CA ALA A 319 11.61 6.53 5.56
C ALA A 319 12.77 6.07 4.66
N MET A 320 13.90 5.64 5.25
CA MET A 320 15.05 5.12 4.51
C MET A 320 14.68 3.87 3.70
N VAL A 321 14.00 2.91 4.30
CA VAL A 321 13.65 1.67 3.59
C VAL A 321 12.63 1.93 2.49
N LYS A 322 11.63 2.79 2.73
CA LYS A 322 10.66 3.17 1.68
C LYS A 322 11.36 3.83 0.50
N TYR A 323 12.20 4.81 0.75
CA TYR A 323 12.97 5.49 -0.27
C TYR A 323 13.86 4.52 -1.04
N HIS A 324 14.71 3.76 -0.35
CA HIS A 324 15.66 2.84 -0.97
C HIS A 324 14.98 1.76 -1.82
N ALA A 325 13.96 1.08 -1.26
CA ALA A 325 13.28 0.00 -1.95
C ALA A 325 12.51 0.46 -3.19
N THR A 326 11.87 1.64 -3.14
CA THR A 326 11.09 2.15 -4.28
C THR A 326 11.98 2.67 -5.41
N GLU A 327 13.14 3.30 -5.10
CA GLU A 327 14.14 3.68 -6.09
C GLU A 327 14.79 2.46 -6.74
N MET A 328 15.11 1.44 -5.95
CA MET A 328 15.64 0.16 -6.41
C MET A 328 14.65 -0.53 -7.35
N ALA A 329 13.37 -0.61 -6.96
CA ALA A 329 12.36 -1.32 -7.76
C ALA A 329 12.19 -0.72 -9.17
N GLU A 330 12.19 0.61 -9.31
CA GLU A 330 12.11 1.26 -10.62
C GLU A 330 13.32 0.91 -11.50
N ARG A 331 14.54 0.92 -10.95
CA ARG A 331 15.75 0.52 -11.70
C ARG A 331 15.70 -0.95 -12.11
N VAL A 332 15.36 -1.84 -11.17
CA VAL A 332 15.33 -3.29 -11.41
C VAL A 332 14.28 -3.66 -12.45
N THR A 333 13.07 -3.13 -12.33
CA THR A 333 12.00 -3.42 -13.29
C THR A 333 12.27 -2.85 -14.67
N SER A 334 12.94 -1.68 -14.76
CA SER A 334 13.41 -1.10 -16.02
C SER A 334 14.49 -1.97 -16.68
N GLU A 335 15.45 -2.50 -15.91
CA GLU A 335 16.47 -3.40 -16.43
C GLU A 335 15.90 -4.76 -16.85
N ALA A 336 14.91 -5.28 -16.11
CA ALA A 336 14.20 -6.50 -16.49
C ALA A 336 13.46 -6.33 -17.83
N LEU A 337 12.75 -5.21 -18.01
CA LEU A 337 12.10 -4.86 -19.28
C LEU A 337 13.14 -4.74 -20.41
N GLN A 338 14.29 -4.11 -20.14
CA GLN A 338 15.38 -4.00 -21.12
C GLN A 338 15.95 -5.36 -21.52
N ILE A 339 16.05 -6.33 -20.60
CA ILE A 339 16.50 -7.71 -20.91
C ILE A 339 15.52 -8.40 -21.87
N HIS A 340 14.21 -8.16 -21.72
CA HIS A 340 13.19 -8.68 -22.63
C HIS A 340 13.23 -8.02 -24.03
N GLY A 341 13.87 -6.87 -24.15
CA GLY A 341 13.89 -6.13 -25.41
C GLY A 341 12.50 -5.74 -25.90
N GLY A 342 12.23 -5.86 -27.20
CA GLY A 342 10.92 -5.54 -27.78
C GLY A 342 9.76 -6.34 -27.20
N ALA A 343 9.97 -7.59 -26.76
CA ALA A 343 8.96 -8.40 -26.10
C ALA A 343 8.49 -7.79 -24.77
N GLY A 344 9.41 -7.20 -23.99
CA GLY A 344 9.10 -6.53 -22.75
C GLY A 344 8.26 -5.25 -22.90
N TYR A 345 8.21 -4.68 -24.11
CA TYR A 345 7.38 -3.50 -24.41
C TYR A 345 5.98 -3.85 -24.95
N THR A 346 5.51 -5.03 -24.59
CA THR A 346 4.18 -5.56 -24.97
C THR A 346 3.46 -6.07 -23.74
N THR A 347 2.14 -6.14 -23.78
CA THR A 347 1.31 -6.69 -22.70
C THR A 347 1.33 -8.22 -22.64
N HIS A 348 2.15 -8.90 -23.44
CA HIS A 348 2.30 -10.35 -23.42
C HIS A 348 3.21 -10.86 -22.29
N HIS A 349 3.98 -9.98 -21.68
CA HIS A 349 4.89 -10.29 -20.57
C HIS A 349 4.58 -9.42 -19.36
N ALA A 350 4.57 -10.02 -18.18
CA ALA A 350 4.28 -9.32 -16.93
C ALA A 350 5.31 -8.22 -16.56
N VAL A 351 6.47 -8.24 -17.19
CA VAL A 351 7.56 -7.30 -16.90
C VAL A 351 7.16 -5.84 -17.14
N GLU A 352 6.27 -5.54 -18.10
CA GLU A 352 5.75 -4.20 -18.32
C GLU A 352 4.84 -3.74 -17.17
N ARG A 353 4.02 -4.65 -16.60
CA ARG A 353 3.19 -4.40 -15.42
C ARG A 353 4.06 -4.04 -14.22
N TYR A 354 5.11 -4.81 -13.96
CA TYR A 354 6.04 -4.52 -12.86
C TYR A 354 6.70 -3.15 -13.02
N TRP A 355 7.10 -2.79 -14.23
CA TRP A 355 7.69 -1.49 -14.53
C TRP A 355 6.69 -0.33 -14.32
N ARG A 356 5.47 -0.43 -14.81
CA ARG A 356 4.41 0.58 -14.61
C ARG A 356 4.10 0.77 -13.12
N ASP A 357 3.93 -0.32 -12.40
CA ASP A 357 3.50 -0.31 -11.01
C ASP A 357 4.62 0.13 -10.07
N SER A 358 5.88 -0.24 -10.35
CA SER A 358 7.02 0.19 -9.55
C SER A 358 7.18 1.71 -9.53
N ARG A 359 6.90 2.38 -10.65
CA ARG A 359 6.98 3.84 -10.75
C ARG A 359 6.05 4.55 -9.76
N LEU A 360 4.88 3.98 -9.49
CA LEU A 360 3.92 4.53 -8.53
C LEU A 360 4.44 4.47 -7.09
N THR A 361 5.22 3.47 -6.74
CA THR A 361 5.71 3.27 -5.36
C THR A 361 6.56 4.43 -4.85
N LYS A 362 7.18 5.21 -5.74
CA LYS A 362 7.94 6.43 -5.41
C LYS A 362 7.04 7.63 -5.12
N ILE A 363 5.78 7.60 -5.58
CA ILE A 363 4.84 8.73 -5.55
C ILE A 363 3.91 8.65 -4.36
N PHE A 364 3.21 7.54 -4.19
CA PHE A 364 2.18 7.40 -3.16
C PHE A 364 2.78 7.15 -1.76
N GLU A 365 1.94 7.32 -0.73
CA GLU A 365 2.32 7.09 0.69
C GLU A 365 3.56 7.89 1.15
N GLY A 366 3.66 9.11 0.61
CA GLY A 366 4.80 10.01 0.80
C GLY A 366 5.85 9.83 -0.29
N THR A 367 6.03 10.87 -1.13
CA THR A 367 6.97 10.82 -2.25
C THR A 367 8.41 10.58 -1.78
N SER A 368 9.30 10.21 -2.72
CA SER A 368 10.74 10.07 -2.44
C SER A 368 11.32 11.34 -1.79
N GLU A 369 10.89 12.53 -2.22
CA GLU A 369 11.32 13.81 -1.67
C GLU A 369 10.84 14.00 -0.22
N ILE A 370 9.62 13.56 0.11
CA ILE A 370 9.11 13.58 1.49
C ILE A 370 9.93 12.64 2.38
N GLN A 371 10.30 11.45 1.89
CA GLN A 371 11.17 10.55 2.65
C GLN A 371 12.56 11.18 2.89
N LEU A 372 13.17 11.74 1.85
CA LEU A 372 14.47 12.43 1.96
C LEU A 372 14.41 13.61 2.93
N ARG A 373 13.33 14.40 2.90
CA ARG A 373 13.13 15.49 3.87
C ARG A 373 13.06 14.97 5.31
N LEU A 374 12.30 13.90 5.56
CA LEU A 374 12.22 13.31 6.90
C LEU A 374 13.57 12.80 7.40
N ILE A 375 14.35 12.17 6.53
CA ILE A 375 15.70 11.69 6.86
C ILE A 375 16.62 12.88 7.16
N SER A 376 16.62 13.89 6.30
CA SER A 376 17.49 15.06 6.47
C SER A 376 17.11 15.90 7.70
N ASP A 377 15.81 16.07 7.97
CA ASP A 377 15.32 16.78 9.18
C ASP A 377 15.78 16.09 10.47
N GLN A 378 15.88 14.77 10.46
CA GLN A 378 16.39 14.02 11.61
C GLN A 378 17.90 14.15 11.78
N LEU A 379 18.65 14.19 10.69
CA LEU A 379 20.12 14.26 10.72
C LEU A 379 20.66 15.67 10.96
N LEU A 380 19.98 16.67 10.40
CA LEU A 380 20.45 18.06 10.37
C LEU A 380 19.62 19.03 11.24
N GLY A 381 18.48 18.54 11.78
CA GLY A 381 17.46 19.40 12.38
C GLY A 381 16.51 19.96 11.31
N LYS A 382 15.30 20.36 11.77
CA LYS A 382 14.27 20.90 10.87
C LYS A 382 14.76 22.17 10.18
N SER A 383 14.63 22.21 8.87
CA SER A 383 14.87 23.42 8.08
C SER A 383 13.93 24.55 8.55
N ARG A 384 14.47 25.77 8.64
CA ARG A 384 13.69 26.98 8.91
C ARG A 384 13.10 27.52 7.58
N THR A 385 12.29 26.74 6.90
CA THR A 385 11.53 27.20 5.71
C THR A 385 10.10 27.51 6.08
#